data_0742f5309a85e07e5b66f29d0db8a35e
#
_entry.id   0742f5309a85e07e5b66f29d0db8a35e
#
_cell.length_a   1.000
_cell.length_b   1.000
_cell.length_c   1.000
_cell.angle_alpha   90.00
_cell.angle_beta   90.00
_cell.angle_gamma   90.00
#
_symmetry.space_group_name_H-M   'P 1'
#
loop_
_entity.id
_entity.type
_entity.pdbx_description
1 polymer ?
#
loop_
_entity_poly.entity_id
_entity_poly.type
_entity_poly.pdbx_seq_one_letter_code
_entity_poly.pdbx_strand_id
1 'polypeptide(L)'
;MDSTPASAAALSYLRGLLCPGATVRMVAVAENPRTLVPLGGWAGAQLQAARDELRLDAEAAIKTARSRLDGCGAELEDQLIDLCRVGGDLVHALAEAISHWSPDLVVLGARHHRALMRWVEGEISAPLTRLLHAPILIVPVEYEGGLDGPPARILFATDGSDASMNALRAGARLVAPRSEWRVVYVVDRLLAPGTGPFEQQFEDSLTKGGQVALKVAGDELAAYEQQNDWAVETALIRTDSTYDDVPHAIDREARSWKAQLVVLGTHGRRGLTRWLLGSVAERTLRLTSVPLLLVPPADS
;
A
#
# COMPACT_ATOMS: atom_id res chain seq x y z
N MET A 1 12.95 6.24 5.72
CA MET A 1 14.00 5.36 5.14
C MET A 1 14.83 4.80 6.29
N ASP A 2 15.17 3.56 6.21
CA ASP A 2 16.10 2.87 7.09
C ASP A 2 17.01 1.95 6.25
N SER A 3 17.99 1.30 6.87
CA SER A 3 18.91 0.37 6.19
C SER A 3 18.33 -1.04 6.03
N THR A 4 17.03 -1.21 6.06
CA THR A 4 16.38 -2.52 6.00
C THR A 4 16.16 -3.03 4.58
N PRO A 5 16.04 -4.36 4.38
CA PRO A 5 15.66 -4.93 3.09
C PRO A 5 14.31 -4.40 2.57
N ALA A 6 13.36 -4.07 3.46
CA ALA A 6 12.06 -3.51 3.08
C ALA A 6 12.20 -2.13 2.42
N SER A 7 13.03 -1.24 2.99
CA SER A 7 13.36 0.05 2.34
C SER A 7 14.05 -0.16 1.00
N ALA A 8 14.91 -1.16 0.90
CA ALA A 8 15.59 -1.50 -0.36
C ALA A 8 14.61 -1.97 -1.44
N ALA A 9 13.63 -2.81 -1.10
CA ALA A 9 12.59 -3.26 -2.01
C ALA A 9 11.71 -2.09 -2.49
N ALA A 10 11.31 -1.21 -1.55
CA ALA A 10 10.54 -0.01 -1.87
C ALA A 10 11.27 0.91 -2.86
N LEU A 11 12.57 1.15 -2.67
CA LEU A 11 13.39 1.95 -3.58
C LEU A 11 13.53 1.32 -4.96
N SER A 12 13.75 0.01 -5.02
CA SER A 12 13.85 -0.72 -6.29
C SER A 12 12.53 -0.62 -7.08
N TYR A 13 11.40 -0.77 -6.41
CA TYR A 13 10.09 -0.65 -7.04
C TYR A 13 9.81 0.79 -7.48
N LEU A 14 10.06 1.78 -6.58
CA LEU A 14 9.88 3.19 -6.87
C LEU A 14 10.66 3.62 -8.11
N ARG A 15 11.90 3.15 -8.27
CA ARG A 15 12.73 3.50 -9.43
C ARG A 15 12.04 3.19 -10.76
N GLY A 16 11.30 2.07 -10.83
CA GLY A 16 10.53 1.69 -12.03
C GLY A 16 9.27 2.52 -12.26
N LEU A 17 8.77 3.20 -11.22
CA LEU A 17 7.59 4.07 -11.31
C LEU A 17 7.93 5.53 -11.69
N LEU A 18 9.18 5.95 -11.47
CA LEU A 18 9.54 7.35 -11.63
C LEU A 18 9.47 7.80 -13.08
N CYS A 19 8.79 8.93 -13.28
CA CYS A 19 8.74 9.65 -14.55
C CYS A 19 9.74 10.82 -14.54
N PRO A 20 10.28 11.23 -15.68
CA PRO A 20 11.10 12.42 -15.78
C PRO A 20 10.37 13.66 -15.23
N GLY A 21 11.05 14.41 -14.36
CA GLY A 21 10.49 15.60 -13.72
C GLY A 21 9.73 15.32 -12.41
N ALA A 22 9.69 14.08 -11.94
CA ALA A 22 9.18 13.76 -10.61
C ALA A 22 10.12 14.30 -9.54
N THR A 23 9.56 14.71 -8.39
CA THR A 23 10.33 15.07 -7.18
C THR A 23 10.16 13.97 -6.15
N VAL A 24 11.27 13.43 -5.62
CA VAL A 24 11.27 12.41 -4.59
C VAL A 24 11.89 12.93 -3.32
N ARG A 25 11.11 13.00 -2.24
CA ARG A 25 11.63 13.33 -0.91
C ARG A 25 11.87 12.04 -0.12
N MET A 26 13.12 11.82 0.23
CA MET A 26 13.56 10.69 1.07
C MET A 26 13.54 11.13 2.52
N VAL A 27 12.67 10.52 3.33
CA VAL A 27 12.52 10.85 4.75
C VAL A 27 13.12 9.73 5.60
N ALA A 28 14.07 10.06 6.47
CA ALA A 28 14.56 9.18 7.50
C ALA A 28 14.32 9.78 8.89
N VAL A 29 14.09 8.93 9.87
CA VAL A 29 13.82 9.35 11.25
C VAL A 29 14.89 8.76 12.16
N ALA A 30 15.60 9.64 12.88
CA ALA A 30 16.46 9.25 13.98
C ALA A 30 15.59 9.15 15.25
N GLU A 31 15.40 7.92 15.72
CA GLU A 31 14.54 7.65 16.87
C GLU A 31 15.17 8.12 18.20
N ASN A 32 14.34 8.26 19.23
CA ASN A 32 14.83 8.60 20.56
C ASN A 32 15.20 7.32 21.32
N PRO A 33 16.48 7.08 21.66
CA PRO A 33 16.88 5.86 22.37
C PRO A 33 16.17 5.67 23.71
N ARG A 34 15.60 6.72 24.30
CA ARG A 34 14.80 6.63 25.52
C ARG A 34 13.47 5.89 25.32
N THR A 35 12.94 5.88 24.11
CA THR A 35 11.70 5.16 23.79
C THR A 35 11.94 3.73 23.34
N LEU A 36 13.17 3.40 22.91
CA LEU A 36 13.52 2.07 22.39
C LEU A 36 13.94 1.08 23.50
N VAL A 37 14.49 1.57 24.60
CA VAL A 37 15.01 0.72 25.68
C VAL A 37 14.53 1.22 27.04
N PRO A 38 14.02 0.35 27.95
CA PRO A 38 13.70 0.74 29.32
C PRO A 38 14.99 1.18 30.02
N LEU A 39 15.13 2.45 30.31
CA LEU A 39 16.37 3.08 30.72
C LEU A 39 16.58 3.05 32.28
N GLY A 40 16.67 1.89 32.85
CA GLY A 40 17.07 1.79 34.25
C GLY A 40 18.58 1.87 34.46
N GLY A 41 19.27 2.93 34.03
CA GLY A 41 20.67 3.09 34.38
C GLY A 41 21.65 3.63 33.35
N TRP A 42 21.20 4.15 32.24
CA TRP A 42 22.12 4.74 31.24
C TRP A 42 22.64 6.11 31.72
N ALA A 43 23.97 6.22 31.83
CA ALA A 43 24.62 7.50 32.08
C ALA A 43 24.48 8.45 30.87
N GLY A 44 24.53 9.77 31.09
CA GLY A 44 24.34 10.76 30.03
C GLY A 44 25.23 10.57 28.79
N ALA A 45 26.48 10.09 28.99
CA ALA A 45 27.41 9.84 27.86
C ALA A 45 26.95 8.67 26.97
N GLN A 46 26.42 7.58 27.55
CA GLN A 46 25.89 6.44 26.80
C GLN A 46 24.65 6.82 25.99
N LEU A 47 23.77 7.63 26.57
CA LEU A 47 22.59 8.13 25.89
C LEU A 47 22.96 9.03 24.70
N GLN A 48 23.98 9.87 24.88
CA GLN A 48 24.46 10.72 23.79
C GLN A 48 25.06 9.89 22.65
N ALA A 49 25.90 8.89 22.96
CA ALA A 49 26.46 7.98 21.97
C ALA A 49 25.37 7.24 21.17
N ALA A 50 24.33 6.74 21.84
CA ALA A 50 23.20 6.09 21.18
C ALA A 50 22.40 7.04 20.28
N ARG A 51 22.24 8.30 20.66
CA ARG A 51 21.62 9.34 19.80
C ARG A 51 22.43 9.61 18.54
N ASP A 52 23.75 9.75 18.71
CA ASP A 52 24.65 10.03 17.59
C ASP A 52 24.68 8.83 16.63
N GLU A 53 24.65 7.60 17.11
CA GLU A 53 24.56 6.37 16.32
C GLU A 53 23.27 6.32 15.51
N LEU A 54 22.09 6.48 16.15
CA LEU A 54 20.79 6.47 15.46
C LEU A 54 20.69 7.58 14.39
N ARG A 55 21.29 8.72 14.65
CA ARG A 55 21.32 9.82 13.67
C ARG A 55 22.23 9.47 12.47
N LEU A 56 23.41 8.91 12.73
CA LEU A 56 24.32 8.47 11.68
C LEU A 56 23.69 7.36 10.82
N ASP A 57 22.97 6.43 11.42
CA ASP A 57 22.24 5.38 10.69
C ASP A 57 21.16 5.97 9.78
N ALA A 58 20.40 6.97 10.25
CA ALA A 58 19.40 7.64 9.46
C ALA A 58 20.02 8.44 8.29
N GLU A 59 21.14 9.13 8.52
CA GLU A 59 21.91 9.83 7.48
C GLU A 59 22.46 8.83 6.44
N ALA A 60 22.98 7.70 6.87
CA ALA A 60 23.49 6.63 6.00
C ALA A 60 22.37 6.00 5.15
N ALA A 61 21.16 5.84 5.72
CA ALA A 61 19.99 5.36 5.00
C ALA A 61 19.59 6.32 3.87
N ILE A 62 19.55 7.63 4.12
CA ILE A 62 19.29 8.65 3.09
C ILE A 62 20.36 8.60 1.99
N LYS A 63 21.62 8.56 2.36
CA LYS A 63 22.73 8.48 1.40
C LYS A 63 22.63 7.24 0.52
N THR A 64 22.28 6.11 1.10
CA THR A 64 22.08 4.84 0.35
C THR A 64 20.88 4.96 -0.59
N ALA A 65 19.77 5.55 -0.14
CA ALA A 65 18.58 5.76 -0.94
C ALA A 65 18.90 6.67 -2.15
N ARG A 66 19.57 7.78 -1.91
CA ARG A 66 20.01 8.73 -2.95
C ARG A 66 20.87 8.01 -4.01
N SER A 67 21.85 7.24 -3.59
CA SER A 67 22.71 6.47 -4.49
C SER A 67 21.93 5.46 -5.35
N ARG A 68 20.87 4.85 -4.81
CA ARG A 68 20.02 3.90 -5.55
C ARG A 68 19.09 4.59 -6.55
N LEU A 69 18.68 5.82 -6.28
CA LEU A 69 17.84 6.62 -7.15
C LEU A 69 18.62 7.53 -8.08
N ASP A 70 19.96 7.52 -7.99
CA ASP A 70 20.81 8.31 -8.88
C ASP A 70 20.58 7.91 -10.34
N GLY A 71 20.53 8.91 -11.22
CA GLY A 71 20.29 8.71 -12.65
C GLY A 71 18.85 8.31 -13.05
N CYS A 72 17.86 8.32 -12.13
CA CYS A 72 16.47 8.02 -12.46
C CYS A 72 15.69 9.19 -13.13
N GLY A 73 16.31 10.36 -13.27
CA GLY A 73 15.69 11.54 -13.89
C GLY A 73 14.74 12.31 -12.98
N ALA A 74 14.64 11.95 -11.70
CA ALA A 74 13.85 12.66 -10.69
C ALA A 74 14.71 13.64 -9.90
N GLU A 75 14.10 14.72 -9.41
CA GLU A 75 14.70 15.61 -8.42
C GLU A 75 14.67 14.92 -7.04
N LEU A 76 15.82 14.87 -6.35
CA LEU A 76 15.96 14.17 -5.08
C LEU A 76 16.14 15.16 -3.92
N GLU A 77 15.23 15.11 -2.96
CA GLU A 77 15.27 15.86 -1.72
C GLU A 77 15.49 14.94 -0.52
N ASP A 78 16.16 15.46 0.51
CA ASP A 78 16.45 14.71 1.74
C ASP A 78 15.78 15.40 2.93
N GLN A 79 15.17 14.60 3.81
CA GLN A 79 14.65 15.09 5.08
C GLN A 79 15.04 14.13 6.22
N LEU A 80 15.78 14.63 7.20
CA LEU A 80 16.09 13.93 8.44
C LEU A 80 15.23 14.50 9.57
N ILE A 81 14.48 13.66 10.24
CA ILE A 81 13.69 13.99 11.43
C ILE A 81 14.39 13.42 12.65
N ASP A 82 14.77 14.25 13.61
CA ASP A 82 15.41 13.84 14.86
C ASP A 82 14.39 13.91 16.01
N LEU A 83 13.87 12.75 16.46
CA LEU A 83 12.87 12.68 17.52
C LEU A 83 13.42 13.11 18.89
N CYS A 84 14.73 13.17 19.07
CA CYS A 84 15.32 13.76 20.28
C CYS A 84 15.13 15.29 20.33
N ARG A 85 14.95 15.95 19.18
CA ARG A 85 14.77 17.38 19.07
C ARG A 85 13.30 17.79 18.97
N VAL A 86 12.53 17.08 18.11
CA VAL A 86 11.11 17.42 17.87
C VAL A 86 10.17 16.74 18.85
N GLY A 87 10.59 15.64 19.49
CA GLY A 87 9.74 14.83 20.35
C GLY A 87 8.75 13.97 19.57
N GLY A 88 7.79 13.36 20.28
CA GLY A 88 6.76 12.52 19.68
C GLY A 88 7.24 11.10 19.34
N ASP A 89 6.49 10.43 18.47
CA ASP A 89 6.79 9.09 17.99
C ASP A 89 6.98 9.08 16.47
N LEU A 90 7.51 7.98 15.96
CA LEU A 90 7.86 7.77 14.58
C LEU A 90 6.68 7.97 13.60
N VAL A 91 5.51 7.43 13.94
CA VAL A 91 4.33 7.44 13.05
C VAL A 91 3.79 8.85 12.90
N HIS A 92 3.63 9.58 14.01
CA HIS A 92 3.14 10.96 13.98
C HIS A 92 4.12 11.90 13.31
N ALA A 93 5.43 11.75 13.56
CA ALA A 93 6.45 12.58 12.91
C ALA A 93 6.48 12.38 11.39
N LEU A 94 6.33 11.12 10.93
CA LEU A 94 6.19 10.84 9.50
C LEU A 94 4.88 11.40 8.92
N ALA A 95 3.75 11.22 9.61
CA ALA A 95 2.46 11.72 9.15
C ALA A 95 2.46 13.25 9.03
N GLU A 96 3.08 13.97 9.99
CA GLU A 96 3.23 15.42 9.94
C GLU A 96 4.10 15.86 8.75
N ALA A 97 5.26 15.22 8.56
CA ALA A 97 6.16 15.52 7.45
C ALA A 97 5.50 15.29 6.09
N ILE A 98 4.75 14.20 5.95
CA ILE A 98 4.00 13.86 4.74
C ILE A 98 2.88 14.87 4.50
N SER A 99 2.08 15.19 5.52
CA SER A 99 0.97 16.15 5.41
C SER A 99 1.46 17.54 5.04
N HIS A 100 2.61 17.95 5.56
CA HIS A 100 3.19 19.27 5.26
C HIS A 100 3.72 19.36 3.83
N TRP A 101 4.25 18.26 3.28
CA TRP A 101 4.79 18.23 1.91
C TRP A 101 3.70 17.91 0.87
N SER A 102 2.61 17.27 1.29
CA SER A 102 1.46 16.89 0.46
C SER A 102 1.85 16.14 -0.83
N PRO A 103 2.48 14.96 -0.72
CA PRO A 103 2.89 14.17 -1.88
C PRO A 103 1.69 13.57 -2.60
N ASP A 104 1.83 13.33 -3.91
CA ASP A 104 0.87 12.56 -4.71
C ASP A 104 0.89 11.07 -4.35
N LEU A 105 2.02 10.57 -3.86
CA LEU A 105 2.23 9.17 -3.49
C LEU A 105 3.23 9.02 -2.35
N VAL A 106 2.87 8.23 -1.34
CA VAL A 106 3.79 7.78 -0.28
C VAL A 106 4.22 6.36 -0.58
N VAL A 107 5.53 6.06 -0.51
CA VAL A 107 6.06 4.71 -0.76
C VAL A 107 6.71 4.17 0.51
N LEU A 108 6.29 2.98 0.92
CA LEU A 108 6.77 2.28 2.12
C LEU A 108 7.21 0.86 1.78
N GLY A 109 8.28 0.41 2.39
CA GLY A 109 8.61 -1.01 2.42
C GLY A 109 7.94 -1.69 3.62
N ALA A 110 7.44 -2.91 3.43
CA ALA A 110 6.82 -3.69 4.48
C ALA A 110 7.46 -5.08 4.63
N ARG A 111 7.52 -5.57 5.87
CA ARG A 111 7.95 -6.93 6.20
C ARG A 111 6.73 -7.75 6.59
N HIS A 112 6.53 -8.90 5.94
CA HIS A 112 5.53 -9.87 6.36
C HIS A 112 6.17 -10.94 7.22
N HIS A 113 5.79 -11.04 8.48
CA HIS A 113 6.19 -12.14 9.34
C HIS A 113 5.19 -13.30 9.19
N ARG A 114 5.47 -14.22 8.26
CA ARG A 114 4.66 -15.45 8.07
C ARG A 114 4.70 -16.43 9.25
N ALA A 115 5.64 -16.29 10.20
CA ALA A 115 5.94 -17.35 11.16
C ALA A 115 5.36 -17.17 12.58
N LEU A 116 4.84 -16.01 12.95
CA LEU A 116 4.29 -15.80 14.29
C LEU A 116 3.16 -14.77 14.24
N MET A 117 1.95 -15.17 14.65
CA MET A 117 0.81 -14.32 14.99
C MET A 117 1.12 -13.38 16.18
N ARG A 118 2.29 -12.81 16.24
CA ARG A 118 2.63 -11.77 17.20
C ARG A 118 2.72 -10.47 16.45
N TRP A 119 1.79 -9.60 16.76
CA TRP A 119 1.90 -8.20 16.54
C TRP A 119 3.24 -7.73 17.08
N VAL A 120 4.23 -7.51 16.22
CA VAL A 120 5.39 -6.74 16.62
C VAL A 120 4.91 -5.30 16.61
N GLU A 121 4.82 -4.71 17.79
CA GLU A 121 4.71 -3.27 17.97
C GLU A 121 5.82 -2.64 17.14
N GLY A 122 5.48 -1.96 16.05
CA GLY A 122 6.44 -1.37 15.11
C GLY A 122 6.05 -1.39 13.64
N GLU A 123 4.87 -1.89 13.26
CA GLU A 123 4.38 -1.77 11.88
C GLU A 123 3.96 -0.32 11.61
N ILE A 124 4.74 0.38 10.80
CA ILE A 124 4.52 1.79 10.45
C ILE A 124 3.38 1.94 9.43
N SER A 125 3.25 0.96 8.52
CA SER A 125 2.36 1.03 7.37
C SER A 125 0.89 1.14 7.76
N ALA A 126 0.38 0.27 8.64
CA ALA A 126 -1.04 0.28 9.01
C ALA A 126 -1.44 1.55 9.80
N PRO A 127 -0.68 2.02 10.82
CA PRO A 127 -0.96 3.30 11.45
C PRO A 127 -0.88 4.49 10.50
N LEU A 128 0.14 4.56 9.63
CA LEU A 128 0.26 5.65 8.65
C LEU A 128 -0.90 5.68 7.68
N THR A 129 -1.35 4.53 7.18
CA THR A 129 -2.51 4.46 6.26
C THR A 129 -3.79 5.02 6.87
N ARG A 130 -3.91 5.00 8.20
CA ARG A 130 -5.06 5.60 8.91
C ARG A 130 -4.94 7.12 9.09
N LEU A 131 -3.73 7.66 9.09
CA LEU A 131 -3.46 9.07 9.35
C LEU A 131 -3.33 9.90 8.06
N LEU A 132 -2.98 9.26 6.94
CA LEU A 132 -2.68 9.96 5.71
C LEU A 132 -3.89 10.06 4.77
N HIS A 133 -3.94 11.19 4.06
CA HIS A 133 -4.91 11.45 2.98
C HIS A 133 -4.31 11.21 1.58
N ALA A 134 -3.01 10.96 1.50
CA ALA A 134 -2.34 10.62 0.24
C ALA A 134 -2.40 9.12 -0.05
N PRO A 135 -2.41 8.69 -1.32
CA PRO A 135 -2.24 7.30 -1.70
C PRO A 135 -0.94 6.72 -1.14
N ILE A 136 -0.98 5.48 -0.66
CA ILE A 136 0.18 4.79 -0.08
C ILE A 136 0.46 3.52 -0.86
N LEU A 137 1.65 3.44 -1.43
CA LEU A 137 2.19 2.24 -2.05
C LEU A 137 3.05 1.47 -1.04
N ILE A 138 2.67 0.24 -0.77
CA ILE A 138 3.35 -0.64 0.16
C ILE A 138 4.00 -1.77 -0.63
N VAL A 139 5.33 -1.88 -0.52
CA VAL A 139 6.12 -2.87 -1.24
C VAL A 139 6.60 -3.94 -0.26
N PRO A 140 6.12 -5.20 -0.41
CA PRO A 140 6.57 -6.31 0.43
C PRO A 140 8.05 -6.61 0.20
N VAL A 141 8.77 -6.94 1.27
CA VAL A 141 10.21 -7.29 1.18
C VAL A 141 10.46 -8.57 0.37
N GLU A 142 9.49 -9.46 0.35
CA GLU A 142 9.52 -10.71 -0.41
C GLU A 142 9.22 -10.54 -1.90
N TYR A 143 8.86 -9.32 -2.34
CA TYR A 143 8.61 -9.04 -3.75
C TYR A 143 9.93 -8.94 -4.50
N GLU A 144 10.25 -9.98 -5.25
CA GLU A 144 11.48 -10.07 -6.04
C GLU A 144 11.37 -9.45 -7.43
N GLY A 145 10.16 -9.08 -7.84
CA GLY A 145 9.88 -8.45 -9.13
C GLY A 145 10.32 -6.99 -9.15
N GLY A 146 11.61 -6.72 -9.32
CA GLY A 146 12.05 -5.38 -9.67
C GLY A 146 11.35 -4.91 -10.95
N LEU A 147 11.10 -3.60 -11.06
CA LEU A 147 10.51 -3.02 -12.26
C LEU A 147 11.63 -2.42 -13.13
N ASP A 148 11.74 -2.91 -14.35
CA ASP A 148 12.56 -2.25 -15.42
C ASP A 148 11.78 -1.09 -16.08
N GLY A 149 10.71 -0.64 -15.43
CA GLY A 149 9.77 0.36 -15.90
C GLY A 149 8.49 0.32 -15.05
N PRO A 150 7.42 1.00 -15.43
CA PRO A 150 6.14 0.95 -14.70
C PRO A 150 5.55 -0.47 -14.73
N PRO A 151 4.68 -0.83 -13.74
CA PRO A 151 4.09 -2.15 -13.66
C PRO A 151 3.27 -2.47 -14.92
N ALA A 152 3.56 -3.63 -15.53
CA ALA A 152 2.90 -4.07 -16.77
C ALA A 152 1.55 -4.75 -16.49
N ARG A 153 1.28 -5.23 -15.26
CA ARG A 153 0.03 -5.90 -14.87
C ARG A 153 -0.50 -5.35 -13.57
N ILE A 154 -1.70 -4.78 -13.62
CA ILE A 154 -2.32 -4.12 -12.48
C ILE A 154 -3.68 -4.73 -12.21
N LEU A 155 -3.87 -5.19 -10.97
CA LEU A 155 -5.12 -5.73 -10.50
C LEU A 155 -5.84 -4.70 -9.64
N PHE A 156 -7.01 -4.30 -10.06
CA PHE A 156 -7.92 -3.43 -9.31
C PHE A 156 -8.98 -4.27 -8.62
N ALA A 157 -9.13 -4.16 -7.31
CA ALA A 157 -10.23 -4.80 -6.63
C ALA A 157 -11.30 -3.78 -6.25
N THR A 158 -12.55 -4.08 -6.63
CA THR A 158 -13.70 -3.22 -6.39
C THR A 158 -14.79 -3.97 -5.63
N ASP A 159 -15.50 -3.26 -4.77
CA ASP A 159 -16.76 -3.69 -4.17
C ASP A 159 -17.96 -2.88 -4.73
N GLY A 160 -17.71 -2.00 -5.71
CA GLY A 160 -18.68 -1.12 -6.32
C GLY A 160 -19.03 0.12 -5.48
N SER A 161 -18.29 0.40 -4.40
CA SER A 161 -18.44 1.64 -3.63
C SER A 161 -17.73 2.82 -4.31
N ASP A 162 -18.13 4.04 -3.97
CA ASP A 162 -17.45 5.27 -4.46
C ASP A 162 -15.97 5.30 -4.08
N ALA A 163 -15.63 4.78 -2.89
CA ALA A 163 -14.25 4.67 -2.44
C ALA A 163 -13.43 3.74 -3.33
N SER A 164 -13.96 2.57 -3.71
CA SER A 164 -13.29 1.66 -4.64
C SER A 164 -13.19 2.24 -6.04
N MET A 165 -14.21 2.97 -6.52
CA MET A 165 -14.16 3.67 -7.80
C MET A 165 -13.13 4.80 -7.81
N ASN A 166 -13.00 5.54 -6.68
CA ASN A 166 -11.94 6.53 -6.52
C ASN A 166 -10.54 5.89 -6.58
N ALA A 167 -10.39 4.71 -5.98
CA ALA A 167 -9.14 3.96 -6.03
C ALA A 167 -8.79 3.52 -7.46
N LEU A 168 -9.77 3.11 -8.27
CA LEU A 168 -9.54 2.81 -9.68
C LEU A 168 -9.00 4.04 -10.42
N ARG A 169 -9.66 5.20 -10.28
CA ARG A 169 -9.25 6.45 -10.95
C ARG A 169 -7.85 6.89 -10.54
N ALA A 170 -7.56 6.85 -9.23
CA ALA A 170 -6.25 7.23 -8.71
C ALA A 170 -5.15 6.26 -9.19
N GLY A 171 -5.40 4.95 -9.12
CA GLY A 171 -4.49 3.93 -9.63
C GLY A 171 -4.21 4.10 -11.12
N ALA A 172 -5.25 4.33 -11.93
CA ALA A 172 -5.12 4.55 -13.37
C ALA A 172 -4.26 5.77 -13.72
N ARG A 173 -4.29 6.82 -12.90
CA ARG A 173 -3.48 8.04 -13.10
C ARG A 173 -2.01 7.87 -12.68
N LEU A 174 -1.76 7.03 -11.68
CA LEU A 174 -0.42 6.81 -11.13
C LEU A 174 0.39 5.81 -11.94
N VAL A 175 -0.25 5.08 -12.84
CA VAL A 175 0.40 4.02 -13.61
C VAL A 175 0.51 4.41 -15.07
N ALA A 176 1.66 4.11 -15.65
CA ALA A 176 2.00 4.50 -17.00
C ALA A 176 1.11 3.81 -18.07
N PRO A 177 0.97 4.45 -19.22
CA PRO A 177 0.35 3.83 -20.39
C PRO A 177 1.10 2.54 -20.79
N ARG A 178 0.37 1.51 -21.21
CA ARG A 178 0.81 0.17 -21.67
C ARG A 178 0.90 -0.90 -20.58
N SER A 179 0.01 -0.89 -19.61
CA SER A 179 -0.17 -2.03 -18.70
C SER A 179 -1.47 -2.78 -18.97
N GLU A 180 -1.47 -4.08 -18.73
CA GLU A 180 -2.66 -4.91 -18.74
C GLU A 180 -3.43 -4.66 -17.44
N TRP A 181 -4.72 -4.40 -17.52
CA TRP A 181 -5.56 -4.12 -16.36
C TRP A 181 -6.58 -5.22 -16.16
N ARG A 182 -6.71 -5.67 -14.93
CA ARG A 182 -7.77 -6.58 -14.52
C ARG A 182 -8.53 -6.01 -13.33
N VAL A 183 -9.85 -5.88 -13.48
CA VAL A 183 -10.74 -5.49 -12.39
C VAL A 183 -11.39 -6.74 -11.83
N VAL A 184 -11.32 -6.92 -10.51
CA VAL A 184 -11.93 -8.06 -9.83
C VAL A 184 -12.98 -7.61 -8.83
N TYR A 185 -14.07 -8.36 -8.77
CA TYR A 185 -15.05 -8.33 -7.70
C TYR A 185 -15.08 -9.70 -7.04
N VAL A 186 -15.00 -9.73 -5.70
CA VAL A 186 -15.01 -10.98 -4.94
C VAL A 186 -16.39 -11.22 -4.35
N VAL A 187 -17.01 -12.34 -4.72
CA VAL A 187 -18.22 -12.86 -4.05
C VAL A 187 -17.79 -13.66 -2.84
N ASP A 188 -18.14 -13.18 -1.65
CA ASP A 188 -17.84 -13.86 -0.40
C ASP A 188 -18.90 -14.94 -0.11
N ARG A 189 -18.50 -16.21 -0.24
CA ARG A 189 -19.37 -17.36 0.00
C ARG A 189 -19.69 -17.59 1.48
N LEU A 190 -18.88 -17.06 2.40
CA LEU A 190 -19.15 -17.18 3.83
C LEU A 190 -20.39 -16.39 4.25
N LEU A 191 -20.83 -15.44 3.44
CA LEU A 191 -22.07 -14.70 3.66
C LEU A 191 -23.33 -15.48 3.26
N ALA A 192 -23.17 -16.62 2.58
CA ALA A 192 -24.27 -17.49 2.14
C ALA A 192 -23.94 -18.98 2.40
N PRO A 193 -23.76 -19.38 3.68
CA PRO A 193 -23.48 -20.77 4.00
C PRO A 193 -24.75 -21.60 3.90
N GLY A 194 -24.86 -22.46 2.90
CA GLY A 194 -25.98 -23.40 2.76
C GLY A 194 -26.31 -23.75 1.32
N THR A 195 -27.24 -24.68 1.14
CA THR A 195 -27.70 -25.15 -0.17
C THR A 195 -29.21 -24.95 -0.38
N GLY A 196 -29.86 -24.20 0.51
CA GLY A 196 -31.29 -23.93 0.43
C GLY A 196 -31.65 -22.86 -0.60
N PRO A 197 -32.94 -22.70 -0.93
CA PRO A 197 -33.41 -21.72 -1.91
C PRO A 197 -33.08 -20.27 -1.54
N PHE A 198 -33.04 -19.95 -0.25
CA PHE A 198 -32.70 -18.61 0.26
C PHE A 198 -31.22 -18.29 0.00
N GLU A 199 -30.33 -19.23 0.27
CA GLU A 199 -28.90 -19.10 0.06
C GLU A 199 -28.57 -18.93 -1.41
N GLN A 200 -29.22 -19.70 -2.29
CA GLN A 200 -29.07 -19.56 -3.74
C GLN A 200 -29.52 -18.17 -4.22
N GLN A 201 -30.68 -17.70 -3.76
CA GLN A 201 -31.18 -16.37 -4.13
C GLN A 201 -30.28 -15.25 -3.62
N PHE A 202 -29.66 -15.45 -2.45
CA PHE A 202 -28.71 -14.49 -1.87
C PHE A 202 -27.39 -14.47 -2.67
N GLU A 203 -26.83 -15.65 -3.02
CA GLU A 203 -25.63 -15.77 -3.87
C GLU A 203 -25.87 -15.16 -5.26
N ASP A 204 -27.04 -15.38 -5.85
CA ASP A 204 -27.44 -14.79 -7.13
C ASP A 204 -27.49 -13.26 -7.04
N SER A 205 -28.00 -12.73 -5.91
CA SER A 205 -28.05 -11.28 -5.68
C SER A 205 -26.65 -10.68 -5.56
N LEU A 206 -25.73 -11.33 -4.81
CA LEU A 206 -24.34 -10.92 -4.70
C LEU A 206 -23.62 -10.99 -6.04
N THR A 207 -23.86 -12.05 -6.81
CA THR A 207 -23.28 -12.24 -8.15
C THR A 207 -23.75 -11.14 -9.11
N LYS A 208 -25.05 -10.84 -9.13
CA LYS A 208 -25.61 -9.75 -9.95
C LYS A 208 -25.06 -8.39 -9.53
N GLY A 209 -24.96 -8.11 -8.23
CA GLY A 209 -24.33 -6.90 -7.71
C GLY A 209 -22.87 -6.77 -8.14
N GLY A 210 -22.13 -7.87 -8.09
CA GLY A 210 -20.76 -7.92 -8.56
C GLY A 210 -20.61 -7.66 -10.07
N GLN A 211 -21.50 -8.24 -10.88
CA GLN A 211 -21.53 -7.99 -12.34
C GLN A 211 -21.79 -6.52 -12.67
N VAL A 212 -22.72 -5.88 -11.93
CA VAL A 212 -23.00 -4.45 -12.11
C VAL A 212 -21.76 -3.62 -11.71
N ALA A 213 -21.13 -3.93 -10.59
CA ALA A 213 -19.93 -3.23 -10.12
C ALA A 213 -18.78 -3.37 -11.13
N LEU A 214 -18.56 -4.58 -11.67
CA LEU A 214 -17.55 -4.83 -12.68
C LEU A 214 -17.82 -4.10 -13.98
N LYS A 215 -19.10 -4.06 -14.41
CA LYS A 215 -19.47 -3.30 -15.60
C LYS A 215 -19.18 -1.81 -15.44
N VAL A 216 -19.61 -1.21 -14.32
CA VAL A 216 -19.35 0.22 -14.03
C VAL A 216 -17.84 0.50 -13.96
N ALA A 217 -17.07 -0.36 -13.30
CA ALA A 217 -15.62 -0.22 -13.21
C ALA A 217 -14.93 -0.38 -14.59
N GLY A 218 -15.38 -1.32 -15.41
CA GLY A 218 -14.89 -1.52 -16.76
C GLY A 218 -15.19 -0.31 -17.67
N ASP A 219 -16.44 0.19 -17.64
CA ASP A 219 -16.84 1.38 -18.39
C ASP A 219 -16.03 2.63 -17.97
N GLU A 220 -15.74 2.78 -16.69
CA GLU A 220 -14.90 3.87 -16.16
C GLU A 220 -13.46 3.79 -16.67
N LEU A 221 -12.86 2.60 -16.65
CA LEU A 221 -11.49 2.39 -17.11
C LEU A 221 -11.37 2.41 -18.64
N ALA A 222 -12.42 2.05 -19.37
CA ALA A 222 -12.45 2.12 -20.83
C ALA A 222 -12.24 3.56 -21.36
N ALA A 223 -12.54 4.58 -20.57
CA ALA A 223 -12.21 5.97 -20.92
C ALA A 223 -10.68 6.23 -21.01
N TYR A 224 -9.89 5.44 -20.27
CA TYR A 224 -8.42 5.48 -20.34
C TYR A 224 -7.87 4.59 -21.46
N GLU A 225 -8.62 3.53 -21.84
CA GLU A 225 -8.29 2.59 -22.93
C GLU A 225 -8.20 3.30 -24.29
N GLN A 226 -9.12 4.26 -24.57
CA GLN A 226 -9.14 5.01 -25.82
C GLN A 226 -7.87 5.86 -26.07
N GLN A 227 -7.10 6.12 -25.04
CA GLN A 227 -5.83 6.86 -25.11
C GLN A 227 -4.61 5.94 -25.22
N ASN A 228 -4.79 4.64 -25.02
CA ASN A 228 -3.72 3.66 -24.87
C ASN A 228 -4.18 2.32 -25.48
N ASP A 229 -3.29 1.61 -26.14
CA ASP A 229 -3.57 0.34 -26.86
C ASP A 229 -3.52 -0.86 -25.87
N TRP A 230 -4.46 -0.93 -24.93
CA TRP A 230 -4.54 -1.96 -23.87
C TRP A 230 -5.99 -2.38 -23.62
N ALA A 231 -6.18 -3.60 -23.11
CA ALA A 231 -7.49 -4.15 -22.79
C ALA A 231 -7.71 -4.18 -21.27
N VAL A 232 -8.91 -3.80 -20.83
CA VAL A 232 -9.38 -3.97 -19.45
C VAL A 232 -10.14 -5.29 -19.36
N GLU A 233 -9.62 -6.23 -18.57
CA GLU A 233 -10.33 -7.45 -18.25
C GLU A 233 -11.14 -7.29 -16.96
N THR A 234 -12.33 -7.88 -16.91
CA THR A 234 -13.13 -7.94 -15.68
C THR A 234 -13.33 -9.38 -15.26
N ALA A 235 -13.19 -9.67 -13.97
CA ALA A 235 -13.36 -11.02 -13.43
C ALA A 235 -14.18 -11.01 -12.13
N LEU A 236 -15.23 -11.83 -12.10
CA LEU A 236 -15.96 -12.12 -10.89
C LEU A 236 -15.36 -13.37 -10.27
N ILE A 237 -14.66 -13.21 -9.14
CA ILE A 237 -14.01 -14.30 -8.42
C ILE A 237 -14.80 -14.64 -7.15
N ARG A 238 -14.53 -15.81 -6.59
CA ARG A 238 -15.23 -16.29 -5.39
C ARG A 238 -14.23 -16.71 -4.34
N THR A 239 -14.60 -16.56 -3.08
CA THR A 239 -13.88 -17.20 -1.99
C THR A 239 -14.04 -18.71 -2.10
N ASP A 240 -12.97 -19.47 -1.81
CA ASP A 240 -13.04 -20.93 -1.72
C ASP A 240 -13.71 -21.36 -0.41
N SER A 241 -14.09 -22.64 -0.29
CA SER A 241 -14.73 -23.13 0.92
C SER A 241 -13.77 -23.16 2.12
N THR A 242 -14.24 -22.79 3.27
CA THR A 242 -13.83 -23.09 4.64
C THR A 242 -12.76 -22.23 5.33
N TYR A 243 -11.84 -21.54 4.70
CA TYR A 243 -10.87 -20.65 5.36
C TYR A 243 -10.42 -19.48 4.46
N ASP A 244 -11.08 -19.34 3.34
CA ASP A 244 -10.80 -18.28 2.37
C ASP A 244 -11.72 -17.08 2.64
N ASP A 245 -11.20 -15.89 2.46
CA ASP A 245 -11.96 -14.66 2.54
C ASP A 245 -11.58 -13.72 1.38
N VAL A 246 -12.22 -12.57 1.33
CA VAL A 246 -12.00 -11.59 0.26
C VAL A 246 -10.52 -11.22 0.10
N PRO A 247 -9.75 -10.92 1.16
CA PRO A 247 -8.32 -10.66 1.04
C PRO A 247 -7.49 -11.82 0.47
N HIS A 248 -7.77 -13.05 0.88
CA HIS A 248 -7.08 -14.23 0.34
C HIS A 248 -7.44 -14.47 -1.13
N ALA A 249 -8.71 -14.28 -1.50
CA ALA A 249 -9.13 -14.40 -2.90
C ALA A 249 -8.44 -13.36 -3.80
N ILE A 250 -8.28 -12.11 -3.32
CA ILE A 250 -7.55 -11.05 -4.03
C ILE A 250 -6.07 -11.43 -4.19
N ASP A 251 -5.40 -11.88 -3.12
CA ASP A 251 -3.98 -12.27 -3.17
C ASP A 251 -3.75 -13.49 -4.08
N ARG A 252 -4.65 -14.49 -4.04
CA ARG A 252 -4.62 -15.65 -4.93
C ARG A 252 -4.75 -15.24 -6.40
N GLU A 253 -5.70 -14.36 -6.71
CA GLU A 253 -5.89 -13.84 -8.07
C GLU A 253 -4.69 -13.02 -8.52
N ALA A 254 -4.17 -12.15 -7.66
CA ALA A 254 -2.99 -11.34 -7.96
C ALA A 254 -1.78 -12.21 -8.32
N ARG A 255 -1.56 -13.30 -7.57
CA ARG A 255 -0.47 -14.23 -7.87
C ARG A 255 -0.71 -15.06 -9.12
N SER A 256 -1.92 -15.59 -9.32
CA SER A 256 -2.23 -16.43 -10.48
C SER A 256 -2.14 -15.65 -11.79
N TRP A 257 -2.59 -14.40 -11.79
CA TRP A 257 -2.51 -13.50 -12.93
C TRP A 257 -1.15 -12.80 -13.06
N LYS A 258 -0.25 -13.00 -12.09
CA LYS A 258 1.08 -12.38 -12.01
C LYS A 258 1.00 -10.85 -11.99
N ALA A 259 0.10 -10.33 -11.21
CA ALA A 259 -0.01 -8.89 -10.98
C ALA A 259 1.30 -8.34 -10.40
N GLN A 260 1.68 -7.17 -10.85
CA GLN A 260 2.84 -6.42 -10.34
C GLN A 260 2.41 -5.30 -9.40
N LEU A 261 1.12 -4.97 -9.41
CA LEU A 261 0.50 -4.01 -8.51
C LEU A 261 -0.95 -4.44 -8.24
N VAL A 262 -1.36 -4.34 -6.98
CA VAL A 262 -2.76 -4.44 -6.56
C VAL A 262 -3.22 -3.06 -6.11
N VAL A 263 -4.41 -2.64 -6.52
CA VAL A 263 -5.00 -1.34 -6.16
C VAL A 263 -6.29 -1.56 -5.40
N LEU A 264 -6.39 -0.96 -4.21
CA LEU A 264 -7.56 -1.03 -3.33
C LEU A 264 -7.92 0.35 -2.77
N GLY A 265 -9.21 0.58 -2.54
CA GLY A 265 -9.66 1.66 -1.65
C GLY A 265 -9.38 1.31 -0.18
N THR A 266 -9.02 2.31 0.63
CA THR A 266 -8.86 2.11 2.09
C THR A 266 -10.19 1.84 2.78
N HIS A 267 -11.32 2.17 2.16
CA HIS A 267 -12.69 1.97 2.64
C HIS A 267 -13.52 1.21 1.62
N GLY A 268 -14.62 0.60 2.06
CA GLY A 268 -15.60 -0.07 1.22
C GLY A 268 -17.01 0.35 1.59
N ARG A 269 -18.03 -0.42 1.17
CA ARG A 269 -19.48 -0.17 1.36
C ARG A 269 -19.90 0.15 2.80
N ARG A 270 -19.16 -0.30 3.80
CA ARG A 270 -19.45 -0.13 5.22
C ARG A 270 -18.64 0.96 5.90
N GLY A 271 -17.88 1.75 5.14
CA GLY A 271 -17.00 2.80 5.65
C GLY A 271 -17.78 3.88 6.41
N LEU A 272 -17.91 3.71 7.73
CA LEU A 272 -18.68 4.60 8.60
C LEU A 272 -17.82 5.70 9.25
N THR A 273 -16.49 5.60 9.20
CA THR A 273 -15.62 6.59 9.85
C THR A 273 -14.34 6.78 9.06
N ARG A 274 -14.02 8.02 8.78
CA ARG A 274 -12.86 8.52 8.01
C ARG A 274 -11.49 8.08 8.55
N TRP A 275 -11.46 7.53 9.78
CA TRP A 275 -10.25 7.19 10.53
C TRP A 275 -9.95 5.68 10.61
N LEU A 276 -10.78 4.82 10.02
CA LEU A 276 -10.62 3.37 10.13
C LEU A 276 -10.27 2.78 8.76
N LEU A 277 -9.13 2.14 8.68
CA LEU A 277 -8.79 1.28 7.54
C LEU A 277 -9.80 0.13 7.45
N GLY A 278 -10.41 -0.07 6.28
CA GLY A 278 -11.38 -1.14 6.06
C GLY A 278 -10.76 -2.54 6.28
N SER A 279 -11.57 -3.46 6.78
CA SER A 279 -11.10 -4.82 7.13
C SER A 279 -10.47 -5.56 5.95
N VAL A 280 -10.97 -5.38 4.73
CA VAL A 280 -10.39 -5.97 3.51
C VAL A 280 -9.04 -5.33 3.23
N ALA A 281 -8.93 -4.00 3.23
CA ALA A 281 -7.68 -3.30 2.99
C ALA A 281 -6.60 -3.65 4.03
N GLU A 282 -6.98 -3.65 5.32
CA GLU A 282 -6.07 -4.01 6.42
C GLU A 282 -5.56 -5.45 6.33
N ARG A 283 -6.45 -6.41 6.02
CA ARG A 283 -6.05 -7.80 5.88
C ARG A 283 -5.26 -8.07 4.60
N THR A 284 -5.63 -7.42 3.48
CA THR A 284 -4.85 -7.52 2.24
C THR A 284 -3.44 -6.99 2.45
N LEU A 285 -3.29 -5.86 3.15
CA LEU A 285 -1.99 -5.29 3.51
C LEU A 285 -1.08 -6.31 4.25
N ARG A 286 -1.66 -7.17 5.08
CA ARG A 286 -0.92 -8.19 5.84
C ARG A 286 -0.62 -9.47 5.08
N LEU A 287 -1.37 -9.75 4.02
CA LEU A 287 -1.34 -11.03 3.31
C LEU A 287 -0.59 -10.95 1.99
N THR A 288 -0.73 -9.81 1.29
CA THR A 288 -0.27 -9.73 -0.10
C THR A 288 1.25 -9.81 -0.23
N SER A 289 1.69 -10.63 -1.15
CA SER A 289 3.10 -10.71 -1.59
C SER A 289 3.38 -9.83 -2.82
N VAL A 290 2.37 -9.11 -3.30
CA VAL A 290 2.44 -8.19 -4.44
C VAL A 290 2.36 -6.75 -3.91
N PRO A 291 3.07 -5.79 -4.49
CA PRO A 291 2.94 -4.38 -4.13
C PRO A 291 1.48 -3.92 -4.11
N LEU A 292 1.12 -3.18 -3.07
CA LEU A 292 -0.25 -2.77 -2.79
C LEU A 292 -0.37 -1.25 -2.73
N LEU A 293 -1.18 -0.68 -3.63
CA LEU A 293 -1.58 0.71 -3.58
C LEU A 293 -2.90 0.84 -2.84
N LEU A 294 -2.87 1.50 -1.70
CA LEU A 294 -4.04 1.87 -0.91
C LEU A 294 -4.40 3.32 -1.18
N VAL A 295 -5.62 3.56 -1.62
CA VAL A 295 -6.11 4.89 -1.96
C VAL A 295 -7.17 5.32 -0.96
N PRO A 296 -6.98 6.43 -0.24
CA PRO A 296 -7.99 6.99 0.64
C PRO A 296 -9.20 7.49 -0.16
N PRO A 297 -10.36 7.68 0.48
CA PRO A 297 -11.50 8.33 -0.16
C PRO A 297 -11.11 9.75 -0.60
N ALA A 298 -11.71 10.22 -1.68
CA ALA A 298 -11.55 11.62 -2.08
C ALA A 298 -12.06 12.55 -0.97
N ASP A 299 -11.37 13.67 -0.78
CA ASP A 299 -11.87 14.72 0.11
C ASP A 299 -13.18 15.27 -0.46
N SER A 300 -14.23 15.22 0.35
CA SER A 300 -15.57 15.73 0.03
C SER A 300 -15.62 17.24 0.21
#